data_d99583bb8b27dd8d3371a192b3e65392
#
_entry.id   d99583bb8b27dd8d3371a192b3e65392
#
_cell.length_a   1.000
_cell.length_b   1.000
_cell.length_c   1.000
_cell.angle_alpha   90.00
_cell.angle_beta   90.00
_cell.angle_gamma   90.00
#
_symmetry.space_group_name_H-M   'P 1'
#
loop_
_entity.id
_entity.type
_entity.pdbx_description
1 polymer ?
#
loop_
_entity_poly.entity_id
_entity_poly.type
_entity_poly.pdbx_seq_one_letter_code
_entity_poly.pdbx_strand_id
1 'polypeptide(L)'
;MPGHAEAVVALSFSPDSLHLASGSGDQTLRLWDLTTETPHFTCTGHKNWVLVVSWSPDSKKIASACKSGEIRVWDPDTGKQLGKPMVGHKKWINCLSWEPYHVNPECRRLASAGHDNDVRIWDTVLSTCVKVLAGHTASVTAVRWGGSGLVFTSSKDRTCKMFRADDGVLCKTFSGHAHWVNNLALNTDYVLRTGPFHPVIDKKKANKIQDKEVLRKSALERFQKVCPDGIESFVSCSDDFTLYLWRSDQKQCITRMTGHQNVVNDVKYSPDVK
;
A
#
# COMPACT_ATOMS: atom_id res chain seq x y z
N MET A 1 4.06 26.36 14.04
CA MET A 1 4.34 25.18 14.93
C MET A 1 5.48 24.39 14.35
N PRO A 2 6.38 23.80 15.14
CA PRO A 2 7.50 23.04 14.61
C PRO A 2 6.98 21.79 13.88
N GLY A 3 7.24 21.72 12.60
CA GLY A 3 7.06 20.54 11.78
C GLY A 3 8.20 19.53 11.98
N HIS A 4 8.37 18.64 11.01
CA HIS A 4 9.52 17.74 10.99
C HIS A 4 10.85 18.53 10.97
N ALA A 5 11.87 17.96 11.59
CA ALA A 5 13.22 18.57 11.64
C ALA A 5 14.06 18.29 10.37
N GLU A 6 13.65 17.30 9.58
CA GLU A 6 14.28 16.92 8.31
C GLU A 6 13.24 16.74 7.20
N ALA A 7 13.71 16.37 6.00
CA ALA A 7 12.86 16.20 4.83
C ALA A 7 11.70 15.22 5.08
N VAL A 8 10.50 15.61 4.69
CA VAL A 8 9.32 14.71 4.65
C VAL A 8 9.39 13.87 3.39
N VAL A 9 9.45 12.56 3.55
CA VAL A 9 9.66 11.60 2.46
C VAL A 9 8.39 10.85 2.09
N ALA A 10 7.48 10.67 3.05
CA ALA A 10 6.25 9.90 2.86
C ALA A 10 5.04 10.63 3.45
N LEU A 11 3.92 10.55 2.73
CA LEU A 11 2.62 11.08 3.14
C LEU A 11 1.52 10.06 2.86
N SER A 12 0.55 9.97 3.75
CA SER A 12 -0.62 9.11 3.55
C SER A 12 -1.84 9.66 4.27
N PHE A 13 -2.92 9.90 3.52
CA PHE A 13 -4.21 10.23 4.11
C PHE A 13 -4.90 9.00 4.68
N SER A 14 -5.57 9.17 5.81
CA SER A 14 -6.44 8.14 6.37
C SER A 14 -7.62 7.83 5.44
N PRO A 15 -8.12 6.59 5.43
CA PRO A 15 -9.29 6.20 4.62
C PRO A 15 -10.55 7.04 4.90
N ASP A 16 -10.76 7.46 6.13
CA ASP A 16 -11.88 8.33 6.55
C ASP A 16 -11.67 9.81 6.20
N SER A 17 -10.49 10.17 5.67
CA SER A 17 -10.10 11.54 5.29
C SER A 17 -10.07 12.53 6.46
N LEU A 18 -9.92 12.09 7.70
CA LEU A 18 -9.84 12.95 8.87
C LEU A 18 -8.39 13.26 9.28
N HIS A 19 -7.44 12.38 8.93
CA HIS A 19 -6.06 12.48 9.36
C HIS A 19 -5.08 12.36 8.21
N LEU A 20 -3.90 12.93 8.41
CA LEU A 20 -2.72 12.76 7.56
C LEU A 20 -1.60 12.18 8.42
N ALA A 21 -0.85 11.24 7.85
CA ALA A 21 0.38 10.71 8.41
C ALA A 21 1.57 11.12 7.55
N SER A 22 2.65 11.60 8.17
CA SER A 22 3.89 12.00 7.49
C SER A 22 5.10 11.30 8.09
N GLY A 23 5.94 10.72 7.23
CA GLY A 23 7.21 10.10 7.58
C GLY A 23 8.39 10.95 7.12
N SER A 24 9.42 11.07 7.95
CA SER A 24 10.54 11.96 7.72
C SER A 24 11.92 11.33 7.96
N GLY A 25 12.93 12.00 7.45
CA GLY A 25 14.34 11.76 7.75
C GLY A 25 14.70 11.94 9.22
N ASP A 26 13.93 12.71 9.97
CA ASP A 26 14.09 12.89 11.42
C ASP A 26 13.71 11.63 12.25
N GLN A 27 13.46 10.52 11.58
CA GLN A 27 13.13 9.20 12.15
C GLN A 27 11.77 9.16 12.87
N THR A 28 10.94 10.18 12.68
CA THR A 28 9.61 10.25 13.27
C THR A 28 8.51 10.07 12.25
N LEU A 29 7.39 9.51 12.73
CA LEU A 29 6.10 9.57 12.09
C LEU A 29 5.26 10.62 12.82
N ARG A 30 4.64 11.55 12.09
CA ARG A 30 3.72 12.53 12.68
C ARG A 30 2.32 12.35 12.13
N LEU A 31 1.35 12.53 13.02
CA LEU A 31 -0.06 12.50 12.73
C LEU A 31 -0.63 13.92 12.84
N TRP A 32 -1.49 14.26 11.90
CA TRP A 32 -2.12 15.56 11.77
C TRP A 32 -3.63 15.38 11.70
N ASP A 33 -4.36 16.16 12.46
CA ASP A 33 -5.81 16.27 12.33
C ASP A 33 -6.12 17.29 11.23
N LEU A 34 -6.85 16.85 10.20
CA LEU A 34 -7.22 17.69 9.05
C LEU A 34 -8.43 18.58 9.35
N THR A 35 -9.16 18.33 10.42
CA THR A 35 -10.31 19.14 10.82
C THR A 35 -9.87 20.38 11.59
N THR A 36 -8.89 20.22 12.47
CA THR A 36 -8.34 21.28 13.32
C THR A 36 -7.06 21.89 12.74
N GLU A 37 -6.49 21.27 11.69
CA GLU A 37 -5.22 21.65 11.06
C GLU A 37 -4.04 21.66 12.07
N THR A 38 -4.11 20.80 13.09
CA THR A 38 -3.13 20.74 14.17
C THR A 38 -2.34 19.42 14.16
N PRO A 39 -1.08 19.42 14.64
CA PRO A 39 -0.38 18.18 14.92
C PRO A 39 -1.08 17.42 16.03
N HIS A 40 -1.33 16.13 15.80
CA HIS A 40 -2.00 15.26 16.76
C HIS A 40 -1.00 14.49 17.61
N PHE A 41 -0.14 13.68 16.98
CA PHE A 41 0.90 12.92 17.66
C PHE A 41 2.23 12.93 16.91
N THR A 42 3.32 12.76 17.68
CA THR A 42 4.65 12.43 17.15
C THR A 42 5.04 11.04 17.66
N CYS A 43 5.11 10.10 16.73
CA CYS A 43 5.46 8.71 17.02
C CYS A 43 6.97 8.54 16.84
N THR A 44 7.66 8.20 17.94
CA THR A 44 9.12 8.03 17.97
C THR A 44 9.48 6.56 18.17
N GLY A 45 10.64 6.14 17.65
CA GLY A 45 11.11 4.78 17.84
C GLY A 45 11.87 4.19 16.66
N HIS A 46 11.61 4.67 15.42
CA HIS A 46 12.45 4.29 14.29
C HIS A 46 13.91 4.73 14.49
N LYS A 47 14.84 3.91 13.99
CA LYS A 47 16.28 4.17 14.11
C LYS A 47 16.89 4.78 12.84
N ASN A 48 16.07 5.00 11.82
CA ASN A 48 16.49 5.57 10.54
C ASN A 48 15.29 6.24 9.84
N TRP A 49 15.54 6.90 8.74
CA TRP A 49 14.53 7.61 7.94
C TRP A 49 13.28 6.79 7.71
N VAL A 50 12.13 7.37 7.95
CA VAL A 50 10.82 6.76 7.65
C VAL A 50 10.52 7.00 6.18
N LEU A 51 10.63 5.95 5.37
CA LEU A 51 10.54 6.03 3.91
C LEU A 51 9.11 5.81 3.40
N VAL A 52 8.30 5.08 4.15
CA VAL A 52 6.94 4.69 3.72
C VAL A 52 5.99 4.73 4.90
N VAL A 53 4.79 5.22 4.64
CA VAL A 53 3.67 5.25 5.59
C VAL A 53 2.41 4.75 4.89
N SER A 54 1.63 3.93 5.55
CA SER A 54 0.38 3.39 5.01
C SER A 54 -0.66 3.18 6.10
N TRP A 55 -1.86 3.70 5.89
CA TRP A 55 -3.01 3.48 6.75
C TRP A 55 -3.69 2.14 6.46
N SER A 56 -4.16 1.47 7.51
CA SER A 56 -5.06 0.33 7.36
C SER A 56 -6.42 0.77 6.80
N PRO A 57 -7.10 -0.08 6.02
CA PRO A 57 -8.37 0.28 5.39
C PRO A 57 -9.51 0.61 6.37
N ASP A 58 -9.36 0.25 7.65
CA ASP A 58 -10.30 0.58 8.74
C ASP A 58 -9.97 1.87 9.48
N SER A 59 -8.93 2.61 9.06
CA SER A 59 -8.40 3.82 9.72
C SER A 59 -7.89 3.62 11.15
N LYS A 60 -7.77 2.37 11.65
CA LYS A 60 -7.42 2.10 13.06
C LYS A 60 -5.96 1.78 13.30
N LYS A 61 -5.16 1.64 12.25
CA LYS A 61 -3.74 1.34 12.34
C LYS A 61 -2.96 2.11 11.28
N ILE A 62 -1.72 2.43 11.61
CA ILE A 62 -0.77 3.01 10.66
C ILE A 62 0.47 2.13 10.67
N ALA A 63 0.91 1.71 9.49
CA ALA A 63 2.20 1.07 9.32
C ALA A 63 3.22 2.08 8.78
N SER A 64 4.39 2.10 9.36
CA SER A 64 5.54 2.87 8.90
C SER A 64 6.74 1.97 8.68
N ALA A 65 7.50 2.21 7.63
CA ALA A 65 8.70 1.45 7.32
C ALA A 65 9.91 2.38 7.13
N CYS A 66 11.06 1.95 7.61
CA CYS A 66 12.25 2.77 7.60
C CYS A 66 13.39 2.17 6.77
N LYS A 67 14.43 2.99 6.58
CA LYS A 67 15.63 2.65 5.80
C LYS A 67 16.44 1.48 6.36
N SER A 68 16.24 1.11 7.64
CA SER A 68 16.87 -0.07 8.25
C SER A 68 16.13 -1.39 7.97
N GLY A 69 15.03 -1.40 7.22
CA GLY A 69 14.23 -2.61 6.94
C GLY A 69 13.26 -3.00 8.05
N GLU A 70 13.01 -2.11 8.98
CA GLU A 70 12.09 -2.31 10.12
C GLU A 70 10.73 -1.70 9.80
N ILE A 71 9.65 -2.41 10.18
CA ILE A 71 8.27 -1.94 10.10
C ILE A 71 7.73 -1.78 11.52
N ARG A 72 7.00 -0.71 11.76
CA ARG A 72 6.25 -0.47 13.00
C ARG A 72 4.80 -0.19 12.69
N VAL A 73 3.92 -0.62 13.60
CA VAL A 73 2.49 -0.34 13.55
C VAL A 73 2.12 0.55 14.72
N TRP A 74 1.27 1.53 14.47
CA TRP A 74 0.88 2.56 15.43
C TRP A 74 -0.64 2.64 15.55
N ASP A 75 -1.07 2.98 16.72
CA ASP A 75 -2.45 3.36 17.00
C ASP A 75 -2.61 4.87 16.75
N PRO A 76 -3.46 5.29 15.82
CA PRO A 76 -3.64 6.70 15.50
C PRO A 76 -4.31 7.51 16.62
N ASP A 77 -5.13 6.86 17.47
CA ASP A 77 -5.86 7.54 18.54
C ASP A 77 -4.98 7.84 19.76
N THR A 78 -3.92 7.08 19.95
CA THR A 78 -3.02 7.22 21.11
C THR A 78 -1.60 7.59 20.74
N GLY A 79 -1.23 7.49 19.47
CA GLY A 79 0.15 7.68 18.99
C GLY A 79 1.13 6.59 19.44
N LYS A 80 0.65 5.54 20.11
CA LYS A 80 1.49 4.47 20.68
C LYS A 80 1.76 3.37 19.64
N GLN A 81 2.93 2.76 19.76
CA GLN A 81 3.26 1.59 18.96
C GLN A 81 2.42 0.38 19.39
N LEU A 82 1.87 -0.33 18.38
CA LEU A 82 1.17 -1.60 18.55
C LEU A 82 2.14 -2.76 18.29
N GLY A 83 2.29 -3.63 19.30
CA GLY A 83 3.15 -4.80 19.19
C GLY A 83 4.65 -4.49 19.15
N LYS A 84 5.44 -5.46 18.67
CA LYS A 84 6.89 -5.34 18.52
C LYS A 84 7.25 -4.84 17.12
N PRO A 85 8.42 -4.22 16.93
CA PRO A 85 8.93 -3.93 15.59
C PRO A 85 9.05 -5.21 14.76
N MET A 86 8.56 -5.18 13.52
CA MET A 86 8.67 -6.29 12.59
C MET A 86 9.98 -6.17 11.82
N VAL A 87 10.89 -7.11 12.03
CA VAL A 87 12.23 -7.13 11.43
C VAL A 87 12.39 -8.38 10.58
N GLY A 88 12.98 -8.23 9.40
CA GLY A 88 13.21 -9.36 8.49
C GLY A 88 13.77 -8.94 7.13
N HIS A 89 13.41 -7.73 6.63
CA HIS A 89 14.09 -7.19 5.45
C HIS A 89 15.55 -6.87 5.76
N LYS A 90 16.44 -7.20 4.82
CA LYS A 90 17.89 -6.97 4.93
C LYS A 90 18.31 -5.57 4.45
N LYS A 91 17.42 -4.87 3.75
CA LYS A 91 17.62 -3.53 3.22
C LYS A 91 16.36 -2.69 3.45
N TRP A 92 16.34 -1.46 2.96
CA TRP A 92 15.20 -0.56 3.13
C TRP A 92 13.94 -1.07 2.42
N ILE A 93 12.82 -0.62 2.92
CA ILE A 93 11.49 -0.96 2.41
C ILE A 93 11.01 0.18 1.53
N ASN A 94 10.54 -0.15 0.33
CA ASN A 94 10.11 0.81 -0.69
C ASN A 94 8.59 1.06 -0.67
N CYS A 95 7.80 0.05 -0.29
CA CYS A 95 6.35 0.14 -0.35
C CYS A 95 5.69 -0.76 0.69
N LEU A 96 4.51 -0.34 1.15
CA LEU A 96 3.62 -1.09 2.05
C LEU A 96 2.21 -1.15 1.45
N SER A 97 1.53 -2.27 1.61
CA SER A 97 0.15 -2.44 1.20
C SER A 97 -0.61 -3.34 2.17
N TRP A 98 -1.72 -2.84 2.72
CA TRP A 98 -2.57 -3.61 3.60
C TRP A 98 -3.45 -4.59 2.82
N GLU A 99 -3.80 -5.68 3.49
CA GLU A 99 -4.83 -6.59 3.01
C GLU A 99 -6.19 -5.87 2.95
N PRO A 100 -6.98 -6.06 1.89
CA PRO A 100 -8.27 -5.41 1.73
C PRO A 100 -9.26 -5.71 2.85
N TYR A 101 -10.02 -4.69 3.27
CA TYR A 101 -10.97 -4.78 4.37
C TYR A 101 -12.06 -5.86 4.17
N HIS A 102 -12.59 -6.01 2.95
CA HIS A 102 -13.62 -7.01 2.65
C HIS A 102 -13.11 -8.45 2.73
N VAL A 103 -11.79 -8.67 2.56
CA VAL A 103 -11.16 -9.97 2.74
C VAL A 103 -10.92 -10.23 4.23
N ASN A 104 -10.36 -9.24 4.94
CA ASN A 104 -10.04 -9.36 6.35
C ASN A 104 -10.36 -8.07 7.12
N PRO A 105 -11.54 -7.98 7.77
CA PRO A 105 -11.97 -6.80 8.52
C PRO A 105 -11.10 -6.47 9.74
N GLU A 106 -10.27 -7.40 10.20
CA GLU A 106 -9.33 -7.17 11.30
C GLU A 106 -8.08 -6.38 10.87
N CYS A 107 -7.91 -6.13 9.56
CA CYS A 107 -6.73 -5.48 8.99
C CYS A 107 -5.45 -6.05 9.63
N ARG A 108 -5.31 -7.38 9.57
CA ARG A 108 -4.27 -8.12 10.27
C ARG A 108 -3.01 -8.31 9.43
N ARG A 109 -3.17 -8.43 8.11
CA ARG A 109 -2.06 -8.72 7.21
C ARG A 109 -1.58 -7.46 6.47
N LEU A 110 -0.26 -7.35 6.33
CA LEU A 110 0.43 -6.26 5.64
C LEU A 110 1.49 -6.85 4.69
N ALA A 111 1.54 -6.37 3.45
CA ALA A 111 2.61 -6.69 2.51
C ALA A 111 3.65 -5.56 2.48
N SER A 112 4.93 -5.93 2.38
CA SER A 112 6.04 -4.99 2.23
C SER A 112 6.94 -5.38 1.06
N ALA A 113 7.39 -4.40 0.28
CA ALA A 113 8.36 -4.56 -0.81
C ALA A 113 9.72 -4.02 -0.38
N GLY A 114 10.76 -4.85 -0.48
CA GLY A 114 12.11 -4.55 -0.02
C GLY A 114 13.10 -4.33 -1.15
N HIS A 115 14.11 -3.53 -0.87
CA HIS A 115 15.29 -3.40 -1.74
C HIS A 115 16.19 -4.65 -1.72
N ASP A 116 15.89 -5.60 -0.86
CA ASP A 116 16.51 -6.93 -0.77
C ASP A 116 15.89 -7.96 -1.73
N ASN A 117 15.08 -7.52 -2.68
CA ASN A 117 14.39 -8.28 -3.74
C ASN A 117 13.22 -9.13 -3.25
N ASP A 118 12.96 -9.14 -1.94
CA ASP A 118 11.87 -9.89 -1.34
C ASP A 118 10.62 -9.03 -1.17
N VAL A 119 9.47 -9.68 -1.25
CA VAL A 119 8.21 -9.16 -0.73
C VAL A 119 7.81 -10.04 0.45
N ARG A 120 7.36 -9.42 1.54
CA ARG A 120 6.99 -10.14 2.77
C ARG A 120 5.57 -9.83 3.17
N ILE A 121 4.86 -10.86 3.61
CA ILE A 121 3.54 -10.72 4.25
C ILE A 121 3.74 -10.89 5.75
N TRP A 122 3.23 -9.92 6.49
CA TRP A 122 3.35 -9.83 7.94
C TRP A 122 2.00 -9.98 8.61
N ASP A 123 2.00 -10.61 9.78
CA ASP A 123 0.92 -10.54 10.74
C ASP A 123 1.21 -9.38 11.71
N THR A 124 0.39 -8.34 11.66
CA THR A 124 0.60 -7.12 12.46
C THR A 124 0.25 -7.30 13.94
N VAL A 125 -0.54 -8.30 14.29
CA VAL A 125 -0.90 -8.62 15.67
C VAL A 125 0.21 -9.43 16.34
N LEU A 126 0.72 -10.47 15.67
CA LEU A 126 1.82 -11.29 16.16
C LEU A 126 3.19 -10.63 15.94
N SER A 127 3.27 -9.59 15.13
CA SER A 127 4.52 -8.91 14.71
C SER A 127 5.53 -9.88 14.07
N THR A 128 5.04 -10.83 13.28
CA THR A 128 5.85 -11.87 12.63
C THR A 128 5.68 -11.88 11.11
N CYS A 129 6.73 -12.31 10.41
CA CYS A 129 6.66 -12.58 8.98
C CYS A 129 5.95 -13.93 8.76
N VAL A 130 4.81 -13.89 8.09
CA VAL A 130 4.01 -15.08 7.77
C VAL A 130 4.51 -15.75 6.49
N LYS A 131 4.88 -14.94 5.49
CA LYS A 131 5.24 -15.44 4.17
C LYS A 131 6.30 -14.56 3.51
N VAL A 132 7.19 -15.19 2.74
CA VAL A 132 8.13 -14.49 1.85
C VAL A 132 7.75 -14.84 0.42
N LEU A 133 7.46 -13.83 -0.40
CA LEU A 133 7.16 -13.97 -1.82
C LEU A 133 8.46 -13.71 -2.59
N ALA A 134 9.21 -14.75 -2.81
CA ALA A 134 10.48 -14.70 -3.54
C ALA A 134 10.26 -14.88 -5.04
N GLY A 135 11.14 -14.31 -5.85
CA GLY A 135 11.11 -14.50 -7.30
C GLY A 135 11.60 -13.32 -8.12
N HIS A 136 11.68 -12.13 -7.53
CA HIS A 136 12.36 -11.00 -8.18
C HIS A 136 13.88 -11.13 -8.06
N THR A 137 14.59 -10.72 -9.11
CA THR A 137 16.06 -10.77 -9.16
C THR A 137 16.72 -9.44 -8.83
N ALA A 138 15.92 -8.38 -8.69
CA ALA A 138 16.36 -7.06 -8.29
C ALA A 138 15.36 -6.42 -7.32
N SER A 139 15.70 -5.23 -6.79
CA SER A 139 14.88 -4.48 -5.84
C SER A 139 13.42 -4.39 -6.26
N VAL A 140 12.52 -4.75 -5.35
CA VAL A 140 11.08 -4.58 -5.53
C VAL A 140 10.72 -3.13 -5.22
N THR A 141 10.15 -2.44 -6.19
CA THR A 141 9.86 -1.00 -6.11
C THR A 141 8.50 -0.70 -5.51
N ALA A 142 7.48 -1.52 -5.86
CA ALA A 142 6.15 -1.36 -5.30
C ALA A 142 5.46 -2.71 -5.05
N VAL A 143 4.50 -2.69 -4.15
CA VAL A 143 3.59 -3.79 -3.85
C VAL A 143 2.16 -3.25 -3.72
N ARG A 144 1.19 -3.96 -4.28
CA ARG A 144 -0.24 -3.68 -4.11
C ARG A 144 -0.97 -4.99 -3.80
N TRP A 145 -1.80 -4.95 -2.79
CA TRP A 145 -2.66 -6.08 -2.44
C TRP A 145 -4.00 -5.90 -3.13
N GLY A 146 -4.34 -6.79 -4.03
CA GLY A 146 -5.59 -6.77 -4.78
C GLY A 146 -6.77 -7.35 -3.98
N GLY A 147 -7.96 -7.04 -4.43
CA GLY A 147 -9.21 -7.46 -3.76
C GLY A 147 -9.53 -8.95 -3.88
N SER A 148 -8.94 -9.62 -4.87
CA SER A 148 -9.13 -11.05 -5.13
C SER A 148 -8.10 -11.95 -4.42
N GLY A 149 -7.40 -11.44 -3.39
CA GLY A 149 -6.38 -12.20 -2.66
C GLY A 149 -5.05 -12.36 -3.42
N LEU A 150 -4.83 -11.52 -4.42
CA LEU A 150 -3.60 -11.47 -5.21
C LEU A 150 -2.71 -10.31 -4.76
N VAL A 151 -1.41 -10.51 -4.81
CA VAL A 151 -0.42 -9.47 -4.54
C VAL A 151 0.35 -9.17 -5.81
N PHE A 152 0.30 -7.91 -6.23
CA PHE A 152 0.98 -7.42 -7.43
C PHE A 152 2.24 -6.67 -7.02
N THR A 153 3.33 -6.91 -7.75
CA THR A 153 4.64 -6.33 -7.43
C THR A 153 5.32 -5.83 -8.69
N SER A 154 6.08 -4.76 -8.56
CA SER A 154 6.96 -4.23 -9.60
C SER A 154 8.41 -4.21 -9.13
N SER A 155 9.35 -4.36 -10.05
CA SER A 155 10.76 -4.46 -9.69
C SER A 155 11.70 -3.83 -10.73
N LYS A 156 12.90 -3.52 -10.26
CA LYS A 156 14.03 -3.12 -11.09
C LYS A 156 14.55 -4.26 -11.99
N ASP A 157 14.04 -5.48 -11.84
CA ASP A 157 14.30 -6.58 -12.80
C ASP A 157 13.49 -6.46 -14.09
N ARG A 158 12.81 -5.34 -14.32
CA ARG A 158 12.00 -5.00 -15.51
C ARG A 158 10.71 -5.80 -15.64
N THR A 159 10.29 -6.48 -14.56
CA THR A 159 9.07 -7.28 -14.55
C THR A 159 8.08 -6.82 -13.48
N CYS A 160 6.80 -7.07 -13.73
CA CYS A 160 5.80 -7.14 -12.67
C CYS A 160 5.46 -8.61 -12.41
N LYS A 161 5.15 -8.95 -11.17
CA LYS A 161 4.77 -10.30 -10.79
C LYS A 161 3.48 -10.29 -9.98
N MET A 162 2.74 -11.38 -10.10
CA MET A 162 1.49 -11.60 -9.38
C MET A 162 1.61 -12.87 -8.56
N PHE A 163 1.41 -12.76 -7.26
CA PHE A 163 1.47 -13.85 -6.30
C PHE A 163 0.11 -14.07 -5.65
N ARG A 164 -0.18 -15.29 -5.27
CA ARG A 164 -1.30 -15.59 -4.38
C ARG A 164 -0.88 -15.30 -2.93
N ALA A 165 -1.68 -14.53 -2.21
CA ALA A 165 -1.32 -14.08 -0.86
C ALA A 165 -1.30 -15.22 0.17
N ASP A 166 -2.16 -16.23 0.02
CA ASP A 166 -2.36 -17.28 1.03
C ASP A 166 -1.22 -18.31 1.05
N ASP A 167 -0.76 -18.74 -0.11
CA ASP A 167 0.31 -19.75 -0.23
C ASP A 167 1.66 -19.18 -0.68
N GLY A 168 1.67 -17.96 -1.22
CA GLY A 168 2.86 -17.30 -1.71
C GLY A 168 3.29 -17.75 -3.10
N VAL A 169 2.45 -18.49 -3.82
CA VAL A 169 2.77 -19.02 -5.15
C VAL A 169 2.81 -17.89 -6.19
N LEU A 170 3.87 -17.88 -6.99
CA LEU A 170 3.99 -17.01 -8.15
C LEU A 170 3.01 -17.49 -9.24
N CYS A 171 1.96 -16.70 -9.49
CA CYS A 171 0.93 -17.01 -10.48
C CYS A 171 1.35 -16.59 -11.89
N LYS A 172 1.87 -15.37 -12.03
CA LYS A 172 2.23 -14.80 -13.33
C LYS A 172 3.44 -13.85 -13.23
N THR A 173 4.17 -13.78 -14.33
CA THR A 173 5.18 -12.75 -14.57
C THR A 173 4.79 -11.97 -15.84
N PHE A 174 4.78 -10.64 -15.72
CA PHE A 174 4.47 -9.71 -16.78
C PHE A 174 5.78 -9.05 -17.24
N SER A 175 6.14 -9.27 -18.49
CA SER A 175 7.39 -8.80 -19.09
C SER A 175 7.07 -7.93 -20.30
N GLY A 176 7.81 -6.86 -20.48
CA GLY A 176 7.61 -5.93 -21.61
C GLY A 176 8.43 -4.66 -21.48
N HIS A 177 8.63 -4.19 -20.25
CA HIS A 177 9.46 -3.02 -19.98
C HIS A 177 10.93 -3.26 -20.33
N ALA A 178 11.53 -2.27 -20.99
CA ALA A 178 12.95 -2.29 -21.36
C ALA A 178 13.88 -1.86 -20.22
N HIS A 179 13.34 -1.17 -19.21
CA HIS A 179 14.09 -0.66 -18.06
C HIS A 179 13.33 -0.91 -16.73
N TRP A 180 13.85 -0.41 -15.63
CA TRP A 180 13.29 -0.58 -14.28
C TRP A 180 11.83 -0.17 -14.21
N VAL A 181 11.01 -0.99 -13.57
CA VAL A 181 9.62 -0.63 -13.26
C VAL A 181 9.61 0.10 -11.92
N ASN A 182 9.16 1.36 -11.92
CA ASN A 182 9.25 2.23 -10.75
C ASN A 182 8.06 2.07 -9.82
N ASN A 183 6.86 1.96 -10.37
CA ASN A 183 5.64 1.80 -9.59
C ASN A 183 4.59 1.05 -10.40
N LEU A 184 3.54 0.61 -9.69
CA LEU A 184 2.32 0.05 -10.27
C LEU A 184 1.10 0.54 -9.49
N ALA A 185 -0.04 0.62 -10.17
CA ALA A 185 -1.32 0.96 -9.58
C ALA A 185 -2.41 0.01 -10.09
N LEU A 186 -3.31 -0.42 -9.20
CA LEU A 186 -4.48 -1.21 -9.56
C LEU A 186 -5.67 -0.30 -9.84
N ASN A 187 -6.56 -0.71 -10.73
CA ASN A 187 -7.85 -0.04 -10.94
C ASN A 187 -8.72 -0.05 -9.67
N THR A 188 -8.44 -0.94 -8.74
CA THR A 188 -9.14 -1.11 -7.47
C THR A 188 -8.47 -0.38 -6.29
N ASP A 189 -7.26 0.16 -6.45
CA ASP A 189 -6.44 0.76 -5.37
C ASP A 189 -7.22 1.75 -4.49
N TYR A 190 -8.00 2.65 -5.10
CA TYR A 190 -8.75 3.63 -4.34
C TYR A 190 -9.79 2.99 -3.41
N VAL A 191 -10.55 2.03 -3.94
CA VAL A 191 -11.61 1.34 -3.19
C VAL A 191 -11.02 0.46 -2.10
N LEU A 192 -9.94 -0.25 -2.40
CA LEU A 192 -9.27 -1.14 -1.45
C LEU A 192 -8.62 -0.35 -0.30
N ARG A 193 -7.99 0.79 -0.62
CA ARG A 193 -7.36 1.67 0.36
C ARG A 193 -8.38 2.35 1.28
N THR A 194 -9.52 2.78 0.73
CA THR A 194 -10.56 3.47 1.51
C THR A 194 -11.52 2.51 2.20
N GLY A 195 -11.47 1.21 1.86
CA GLY A 195 -12.28 0.17 2.51
C GLY A 195 -13.78 0.52 2.55
N PRO A 196 -14.40 0.54 3.74
CA PRO A 196 -15.81 0.84 3.90
C PRO A 196 -16.15 2.33 3.77
N PHE A 197 -15.17 3.23 3.82
CA PHE A 197 -15.40 4.66 3.83
C PHE A 197 -15.69 5.20 2.42
N HIS A 198 -16.85 5.84 2.25
CA HIS A 198 -17.25 6.46 0.99
C HIS A 198 -17.16 7.99 1.12
N PRO A 199 -16.55 8.70 0.16
CA PRO A 199 -16.36 10.15 0.26
C PRO A 199 -17.66 10.97 0.32
N VAL A 200 -18.77 10.41 -0.14
CA VAL A 200 -20.09 11.09 -0.20
C VAL A 200 -21.01 10.72 0.97
N ILE A 201 -20.71 9.64 1.71
CA ILE A 201 -21.54 9.24 2.87
C ILE A 201 -21.07 10.03 4.09
N ASP A 202 -22.03 10.73 4.71
CA ASP A 202 -21.91 11.53 5.92
C ASP A 202 -20.91 10.89 6.91
N LYS A 203 -19.78 11.56 7.13
CA LYS A 203 -18.70 11.14 8.05
C LYS A 203 -19.24 10.79 9.45
N LYS A 204 -20.36 11.41 9.85
CA LYS A 204 -21.07 11.11 11.11
C LYS A 204 -21.81 9.76 11.12
N LYS A 205 -22.18 9.21 9.96
CA LYS A 205 -22.86 7.90 9.85
C LYS A 205 -21.87 6.74 9.80
N ALA A 206 -20.72 6.91 9.13
CA ALA A 206 -19.68 5.88 9.05
C ALA A 206 -19.10 5.54 10.44
N ASN A 207 -18.88 6.55 11.29
CA ASN A 207 -18.41 6.36 12.66
C ASN A 207 -19.47 5.76 13.63
N LYS A 208 -20.75 5.72 13.24
CA LYS A 208 -21.82 5.12 14.05
C LYS A 208 -22.09 3.65 13.72
N ILE A 209 -21.65 3.15 12.56
CA ILE A 209 -21.80 1.75 12.21
C ILE A 209 -20.65 0.97 12.82
N GLN A 210 -20.85 0.41 14.01
CA GLN A 210 -19.88 -0.44 14.71
C GLN A 210 -19.88 -1.90 14.23
N ASP A 211 -20.85 -2.31 13.40
CA ASP A 211 -20.96 -3.68 12.91
C ASP A 211 -19.97 -3.93 11.78
N LYS A 212 -18.93 -4.72 12.08
CA LYS A 212 -17.86 -5.08 11.14
C LYS A 212 -18.40 -5.80 9.89
N GLU A 213 -19.47 -6.59 10.02
CA GLU A 213 -20.04 -7.32 8.88
C GLU A 213 -20.76 -6.39 7.92
N VAL A 214 -21.43 -5.35 8.42
CA VAL A 214 -22.06 -4.32 7.57
C VAL A 214 -20.99 -3.55 6.80
N LEU A 215 -19.92 -3.15 7.49
CA LEU A 215 -18.79 -2.46 6.86
C LEU A 215 -18.08 -3.35 5.83
N ARG A 216 -17.91 -4.64 6.13
CA ARG A 216 -17.32 -5.62 5.22
C ARG A 216 -18.14 -5.78 3.94
N LYS A 217 -19.47 -5.90 4.07
CA LYS A 217 -20.37 -5.96 2.92
C LYS A 217 -20.30 -4.71 2.06
N SER A 218 -20.31 -3.54 2.68
CA SER A 218 -20.16 -2.26 1.98
C SER A 218 -18.83 -2.18 1.21
N ALA A 219 -17.72 -2.60 1.82
CA ALA A 219 -16.42 -2.64 1.14
C ALA A 219 -16.41 -3.64 -0.03
N LEU A 220 -17.05 -4.80 0.12
CA LEU A 220 -17.19 -5.81 -0.94
C LEU A 220 -18.05 -5.29 -2.11
N GLU A 221 -19.17 -4.66 -1.83
CA GLU A 221 -20.04 -4.06 -2.86
C GLU A 221 -19.31 -3.00 -3.67
N ARG A 222 -18.50 -2.16 -2.98
CA ARG A 222 -17.66 -1.16 -3.65
C ARG A 222 -16.60 -1.81 -4.55
N PHE A 223 -15.96 -2.88 -4.09
CA PHE A 223 -15.01 -3.63 -4.88
C PHE A 223 -15.68 -4.26 -6.10
N GLN A 224 -16.81 -4.95 -5.92
CA GLN A 224 -17.57 -5.59 -7.00
C GLN A 224 -18.10 -4.60 -8.04
N LYS A 225 -18.40 -3.37 -7.63
CA LYS A 225 -18.81 -2.29 -8.56
C LYS A 225 -17.67 -1.88 -9.51
N VAL A 226 -16.44 -1.88 -9.03
CA VAL A 226 -15.25 -1.53 -9.82
C VAL A 226 -14.72 -2.73 -10.61
N CYS A 227 -14.82 -3.92 -10.03
CA CYS A 227 -14.28 -5.16 -10.58
C CYS A 227 -15.32 -6.28 -10.50
N PRO A 228 -16.37 -6.25 -11.37
CA PRO A 228 -17.49 -7.18 -11.31
C PRO A 228 -17.11 -8.64 -11.59
N ASP A 229 -16.13 -8.84 -12.43
CA ASP A 229 -15.59 -10.15 -12.85
C ASP A 229 -14.48 -10.68 -11.93
N GLY A 230 -14.07 -9.89 -10.93
CA GLY A 230 -12.95 -10.21 -10.05
C GLY A 230 -11.58 -10.17 -10.73
N ILE A 231 -11.51 -9.71 -12.00
CA ILE A 231 -10.29 -9.64 -12.79
C ILE A 231 -9.73 -8.22 -12.71
N GLU A 232 -8.74 -8.02 -11.89
CA GLU A 232 -8.13 -6.71 -11.69
C GLU A 232 -7.21 -6.33 -12.86
N SER A 233 -7.25 -5.05 -13.23
CA SER A 233 -6.32 -4.44 -14.18
C SER A 233 -5.32 -3.56 -13.44
N PHE A 234 -4.10 -3.48 -13.96
CA PHE A 234 -3.10 -2.61 -13.37
C PHE A 234 -2.26 -1.92 -14.45
N VAL A 235 -1.74 -0.77 -14.09
CA VAL A 235 -0.78 -0.02 -14.91
C VAL A 235 0.57 -0.04 -14.21
N SER A 236 1.62 -0.28 -14.98
CA SER A 236 3.01 -0.15 -14.54
C SER A 236 3.70 1.00 -15.25
N CYS A 237 4.60 1.70 -14.56
CA CYS A 237 5.40 2.80 -15.11
C CYS A 237 6.90 2.50 -14.95
N SER A 238 7.71 3.01 -15.89
CA SER A 238 9.10 2.62 -16.00
C SER A 238 10.03 3.77 -16.41
N ASP A 239 11.32 3.56 -16.15
CA ASP A 239 12.42 4.37 -16.66
C ASP A 239 12.57 4.27 -18.21
N ASP A 240 11.87 3.36 -18.86
CA ASP A 240 11.81 3.28 -20.33
C ASP A 240 10.86 4.33 -20.95
N PHE A 241 10.34 5.26 -20.15
CA PHE A 241 9.45 6.36 -20.52
C PHE A 241 8.05 5.90 -20.95
N THR A 242 7.69 4.65 -20.66
CA THR A 242 6.41 4.07 -21.05
C THR A 242 5.60 3.60 -19.85
N LEU A 243 4.29 3.48 -20.06
CA LEU A 243 3.40 2.77 -19.16
C LEU A 243 2.80 1.59 -19.92
N TYR A 244 2.54 0.51 -19.20
CA TYR A 244 1.86 -0.66 -19.71
C TYR A 244 0.58 -0.91 -18.93
N LEU A 245 -0.53 -1.12 -19.65
CA LEU A 245 -1.78 -1.59 -19.07
C LEU A 245 -1.83 -3.11 -19.16
N TRP A 246 -2.06 -3.75 -18.03
CA TRP A 246 -2.14 -5.20 -17.89
C TRP A 246 -3.48 -5.62 -17.32
N ARG A 247 -3.82 -6.86 -17.54
CA ARG A 247 -4.97 -7.52 -16.93
C ARG A 247 -4.52 -8.81 -16.26
N SER A 248 -5.04 -9.09 -15.06
CA SER A 248 -4.56 -10.21 -14.22
C SER A 248 -4.80 -11.59 -14.85
N ASP A 249 -5.77 -11.75 -15.73
CA ASP A 249 -6.07 -13.00 -16.44
C ASP A 249 -5.18 -13.24 -17.67
N GLN A 250 -4.56 -12.19 -18.24
CA GLN A 250 -3.74 -12.27 -19.44
C GLN A 250 -2.25 -12.16 -19.14
N LYS A 251 -1.38 -12.73 -20.00
CA LYS A 251 0.07 -12.57 -19.90
C LYS A 251 0.60 -11.39 -20.71
N GLN A 252 -0.09 -11.06 -21.81
CA GLN A 252 0.29 -9.96 -22.68
C GLN A 252 -0.29 -8.64 -22.17
N CYS A 253 0.41 -7.54 -22.41
CA CYS A 253 -0.12 -6.22 -22.12
C CYS A 253 -1.32 -5.91 -23.04
N ILE A 254 -2.31 -5.23 -22.50
CA ILE A 254 -3.45 -4.75 -23.29
C ILE A 254 -3.00 -3.58 -24.16
N THR A 255 -2.28 -2.64 -23.57
CA THR A 255 -1.85 -1.42 -24.25
C THR A 255 -0.51 -0.95 -23.70
N ARG A 256 0.35 -0.50 -24.60
CA ARG A 256 1.55 0.26 -24.28
C ARG A 256 1.28 1.74 -24.54
N MET A 257 1.45 2.55 -23.52
CA MET A 257 1.25 4.00 -23.58
C MET A 257 2.63 4.67 -23.68
N THR A 258 2.81 5.46 -24.74
CA THR A 258 4.04 6.20 -25.04
C THR A 258 3.74 7.69 -25.12
N GLY A 259 4.78 8.53 -24.97
CA GLY A 259 4.63 9.99 -25.08
C GLY A 259 5.48 10.75 -24.07
N HIS A 260 5.80 10.14 -22.91
CA HIS A 260 6.76 10.73 -21.99
C HIS A 260 8.16 10.77 -22.60
N GLN A 261 8.86 11.88 -22.38
CA GLN A 261 10.24 12.09 -22.86
C GLN A 261 11.29 11.85 -21.77
N ASN A 262 10.85 11.45 -20.57
CA ASN A 262 11.73 11.15 -19.45
C ASN A 262 11.09 10.05 -18.58
N VAL A 263 11.83 9.60 -17.55
CA VAL A 263 11.42 8.54 -16.62
C VAL A 263 10.05 8.80 -16.00
N VAL A 264 9.22 7.77 -15.89
CA VAL A 264 7.93 7.84 -15.21
C VAL A 264 8.07 7.24 -13.83
N ASN A 265 7.98 8.08 -12.81
CA ASN A 265 8.26 7.68 -11.42
C ASN A 265 7.02 7.12 -10.70
N ASP A 266 5.84 7.62 -11.01
CA ASP A 266 4.60 7.22 -10.31
C ASP A 266 3.41 7.15 -11.27
N VAL A 267 2.45 6.30 -10.92
CA VAL A 267 1.19 6.14 -11.64
C VAL A 267 0.07 5.88 -10.64
N LYS A 268 -1.11 6.44 -10.92
CA LYS A 268 -2.32 6.22 -10.13
C LYS A 268 -3.54 6.20 -11.03
N TYR A 269 -4.51 5.40 -10.67
CA TYR A 269 -5.85 5.47 -11.25
C TYR A 269 -6.66 6.60 -10.62
N SER A 270 -7.57 7.18 -11.41
CA SER A 270 -8.57 8.10 -10.88
C SER A 270 -9.57 7.36 -9.98
N PRO A 271 -10.15 8.02 -8.96
CA PRO A 271 -11.10 7.38 -8.04
C PRO A 271 -12.37 6.85 -8.71
N ASP A 272 -12.75 7.41 -9.83
CA ASP A 272 -13.95 7.05 -10.61
C ASP A 272 -13.68 5.95 -11.65
N VAL A 273 -12.44 5.52 -11.79
CA VAL A 273 -11.99 4.42 -12.68
C VAL A 273 -12.46 4.62 -14.14
N LYS A 274 -12.44 5.86 -14.64
CA LYS A 274 -12.77 6.21 -16.02
C LYS A 274 -11.53 6.51 -16.83
#